data_08d9a7213e30f5ad520d50f80ac30fb6
#
_entry.id   08d9a7213e30f5ad520d50f80ac30fb6
#
_cell.length_a   1.000
_cell.length_b   1.000
_cell.length_c   1.000
_cell.angle_alpha   90.00
_cell.angle_beta   90.00
_cell.angle_gamma   90.00
#
_symmetry.space_group_name_H-M   'P 1'
#
loop_
_entity.id
_entity.type
_entity.pdbx_description
1 polymer ?
#
loop_
_entity_poly.entity_id
_entity_poly.type
_entity_poly.pdbx_seq_one_letter_code
_entity_poly.pdbx_strand_id
1 'polypeptide(L)'
;MFAILKAATSACLLLATITVSIPGASASDKPILEAVDANGADQLQLLEATVNQNSGSLNVEGVRKVGEIYRRELEDIGFAVRWIDMPQAMARGGHLVAERDFGEGPNLLLIGHLDTVFEPDSPFQRFERDGDKLRGPGISDMKGGNAVVIYAMRALIDADAIKGGKVTIFFTGDEESTGTPLVEARKDLIAAGKAADYALNFEGGSPEWAVVGRRGSSKWKLEVTGKRAHSSGIFSDGSGAGAAFEMARILNRFYGEVRGPLGLTFNPGMVVAGSAIEPVGSAGAVTVSGKDNVIAETAIASGGLRFMNDAQLRAAENLMRGIVEDSLPLTRATITFEDRYPAMELTEANEALLDRLNAVHARLGLEPAKSFPPEGRGAADISFVAPYVASMDGLGVAGTGAHTVEEDMDLTSLQQATQRTALLVADLLASDPEK
;
A
#
# COMPACT_ATOMS: atom_id res chain seq x y z
N MET A 1 1.23 -79.63 -11.87
CA MET A 1 0.13 -78.91 -11.20
C MET A 1 0.71 -78.25 -9.99
N PHE A 2 1.28 -77.05 -10.14
CA PHE A 2 1.97 -76.33 -9.08
C PHE A 2 1.19 -75.04 -8.83
N ALA A 3 0.69 -74.85 -7.62
CA ALA A 3 0.04 -73.63 -7.15
C ALA A 3 1.10 -72.69 -6.59
N ILE A 4 1.18 -71.46 -7.14
CA ILE A 4 2.05 -70.40 -6.67
C ILE A 4 1.24 -69.52 -5.72
N LEU A 5 1.63 -69.52 -4.43
CA LEU A 5 1.14 -68.63 -3.39
C LEU A 5 1.82 -67.29 -3.55
N LYS A 6 1.05 -66.19 -3.80
CA LYS A 6 1.56 -64.80 -3.75
C LYS A 6 1.40 -64.29 -2.32
N ALA A 7 2.53 -64.08 -1.65
CA ALA A 7 2.56 -63.30 -0.40
C ALA A 7 2.56 -61.81 -0.73
N ALA A 8 1.57 -61.07 -0.20
CA ALA A 8 1.54 -59.61 -0.26
C ALA A 8 2.25 -59.04 0.99
N THR A 9 3.38 -58.44 0.79
CA THR A 9 4.08 -57.65 1.81
C THR A 9 3.53 -56.23 1.81
N SER A 10 2.74 -55.87 2.84
CA SER A 10 2.37 -54.50 3.12
C SER A 10 3.58 -53.77 3.72
N ALA A 11 4.14 -52.82 2.98
CA ALA A 11 5.11 -51.86 3.51
C ALA A 11 4.37 -50.69 4.17
N CYS A 12 4.37 -50.65 5.50
CA CYS A 12 4.00 -49.48 6.24
C CYS A 12 5.10 -48.42 6.06
N LEU A 13 4.80 -47.35 5.28
CA LEU A 13 5.63 -46.15 5.29
C LEU A 13 5.34 -45.41 6.60
N LEU A 14 6.30 -45.44 7.54
CA LEU A 14 6.35 -44.48 8.64
C LEU A 14 6.78 -43.12 8.04
N LEU A 15 5.84 -42.19 7.93
CA LEU A 15 6.20 -40.77 7.79
C LEU A 15 6.82 -40.32 9.13
N ALA A 16 8.11 -40.15 9.15
CA ALA A 16 8.80 -39.45 10.24
C ALA A 16 8.48 -37.96 10.09
N THR A 17 7.63 -37.41 10.95
CA THR A 17 7.46 -35.98 11.12
C THR A 17 8.75 -35.42 11.71
N ILE A 18 9.52 -34.74 10.90
CA ILE A 18 10.70 -33.97 11.35
C ILE A 18 10.14 -32.72 12.05
N THR A 19 10.05 -32.76 13.38
CA THR A 19 9.79 -31.57 14.18
C THR A 19 11.06 -30.73 14.16
N VAL A 20 11.08 -29.67 13.36
CA VAL A 20 12.11 -28.63 13.42
C VAL A 20 11.88 -27.85 14.71
N SER A 21 12.74 -28.08 15.72
CA SER A 21 12.75 -27.26 16.93
C SER A 21 13.32 -25.89 16.60
N ILE A 22 12.50 -24.85 16.67
CA ILE A 22 12.92 -23.43 16.55
C ILE A 22 13.61 -23.07 17.88
N PRO A 23 14.92 -22.75 17.89
CA PRO A 23 15.63 -22.40 19.12
C PRO A 23 15.16 -21.02 19.58
N GLY A 24 14.42 -20.92 20.67
CA GLY A 24 13.97 -19.66 21.26
C GLY A 24 12.45 -19.55 21.45
N ALA A 25 11.67 -20.36 20.73
CA ALA A 25 10.22 -20.38 20.92
C ALA A 25 9.84 -20.79 22.34
N SER A 26 8.96 -20.01 22.98
CA SER A 26 8.41 -20.34 24.29
C SER A 26 7.45 -21.54 24.22
N ALA A 27 7.12 -22.13 25.38
CA ALA A 27 6.13 -23.19 25.41
C ALA A 27 4.73 -22.73 24.93
N SER A 28 4.43 -21.44 25.02
CA SER A 28 3.19 -20.83 24.53
C SER A 28 3.18 -20.60 23.02
N ASP A 29 4.35 -20.43 22.39
CA ASP A 29 4.45 -20.18 20.94
C ASP A 29 4.25 -21.47 20.12
N LYS A 30 4.66 -22.61 20.70
CA LYS A 30 4.66 -23.89 19.99
C LYS A 30 3.31 -24.28 19.38
N PRO A 31 2.16 -24.22 20.08
CA PRO A 31 0.86 -24.53 19.48
C PRO A 31 0.50 -23.61 18.30
N ILE A 32 0.86 -22.33 18.39
CA ILE A 32 0.63 -21.35 17.33
C ILE A 32 1.43 -21.70 16.07
N LEU A 33 2.73 -22.00 16.25
CA LEU A 33 3.63 -22.35 15.14
C LEU A 33 3.23 -23.68 14.48
N GLU A 34 2.84 -24.68 15.29
CA GLU A 34 2.31 -25.96 14.79
C GLU A 34 1.02 -25.76 13.99
N ALA A 35 0.14 -24.85 14.41
CA ALA A 35 -1.09 -24.51 13.66
C ALA A 35 -0.77 -23.77 12.34
N VAL A 36 0.21 -22.86 12.32
CA VAL A 36 0.66 -22.22 11.08
C VAL A 36 1.18 -23.27 10.10
N ASP A 37 2.02 -24.19 10.56
CA ASP A 37 2.60 -25.24 9.72
C ASP A 37 1.53 -26.20 9.18
N ALA A 38 0.54 -26.56 10.01
CA ALA A 38 -0.56 -27.43 9.62
C ALA A 38 -1.46 -26.82 8.54
N ASN A 39 -1.65 -25.49 8.56
CA ASN A 39 -2.51 -24.76 7.64
C ASN A 39 -1.78 -24.27 6.36
N GLY A 40 -0.47 -24.51 6.21
CA GLY A 40 0.33 -23.95 5.11
C GLY A 40 -0.12 -24.36 3.71
N ALA A 41 -0.63 -25.58 3.53
CA ALA A 41 -1.14 -26.05 2.25
C ALA A 41 -2.42 -25.31 1.83
N ASP A 42 -3.35 -25.10 2.77
CA ASP A 42 -4.61 -24.39 2.54
C ASP A 42 -4.36 -22.89 2.30
N GLN A 43 -3.39 -22.31 3.01
CA GLN A 43 -2.93 -20.93 2.77
C GLN A 43 -2.42 -20.74 1.34
N LEU A 44 -1.61 -21.68 0.83
CA LEU A 44 -1.13 -21.62 -0.54
C LEU A 44 -2.28 -21.76 -1.56
N GLN A 45 -3.27 -22.61 -1.28
CA GLN A 45 -4.46 -22.75 -2.14
C GLN A 45 -5.28 -21.45 -2.17
N LEU A 46 -5.45 -20.80 -1.04
CA LEU A 46 -6.11 -19.48 -0.97
C LEU A 46 -5.37 -18.44 -1.82
N LEU A 47 -4.04 -18.40 -1.70
CA LEU A 47 -3.20 -17.48 -2.47
C LEU A 47 -3.34 -17.76 -3.98
N GLU A 48 -3.24 -19.01 -4.41
CA GLU A 48 -3.41 -19.40 -5.81
C GLU A 48 -4.79 -19.01 -6.34
N ALA A 49 -5.86 -19.29 -5.59
CA ALA A 49 -7.23 -18.96 -5.97
C ALA A 49 -7.44 -17.46 -6.18
N THR A 50 -6.89 -16.63 -5.26
CA THR A 50 -7.04 -15.17 -5.30
C THR A 50 -6.14 -14.54 -6.36
N VAL A 51 -4.94 -15.05 -6.60
CA VAL A 51 -4.04 -14.59 -7.68
C VAL A 51 -4.65 -14.90 -9.06
N ASN A 52 -5.27 -16.07 -9.24
CA ASN A 52 -5.96 -16.44 -10.48
C ASN A 52 -7.26 -15.68 -10.74
N GLN A 53 -7.79 -14.96 -9.74
CA GLN A 53 -8.94 -14.07 -9.88
C GLN A 53 -8.44 -12.66 -10.14
N ASN A 54 -8.62 -12.14 -11.39
CA ASN A 54 -8.28 -10.75 -11.67
C ASN A 54 -9.07 -9.80 -10.78
N SER A 55 -8.36 -8.82 -10.21
CA SER A 55 -8.92 -7.77 -9.35
C SER A 55 -8.26 -6.41 -9.61
N GLY A 56 -8.00 -6.04 -10.88
CA GLY A 56 -7.60 -4.67 -11.20
C GLY A 56 -8.58 -3.67 -10.56
N SER A 57 -8.08 -2.52 -10.10
CA SER A 57 -8.90 -1.55 -9.32
C SER A 57 -10.16 -1.09 -10.05
N LEU A 58 -10.14 -1.07 -11.39
CA LEU A 58 -11.28 -0.69 -12.22
C LEU A 58 -12.19 -1.89 -12.54
N ASN A 59 -11.76 -3.11 -12.28
CA ASN A 59 -12.56 -4.32 -12.41
C ASN A 59 -13.40 -4.56 -11.13
N VAL A 60 -14.45 -3.75 -10.96
CA VAL A 60 -15.35 -3.78 -9.79
C VAL A 60 -15.83 -5.20 -9.45
N GLU A 61 -16.21 -5.98 -10.47
CA GLU A 61 -16.68 -7.36 -10.27
C GLU A 61 -15.54 -8.27 -9.80
N GLY A 62 -14.34 -8.10 -10.34
CA GLY A 62 -13.16 -8.87 -9.97
C GLY A 62 -12.74 -8.63 -8.52
N VAL A 63 -12.70 -7.35 -8.09
CA VAL A 63 -12.43 -6.98 -6.70
C VAL A 63 -13.44 -7.63 -5.74
N ARG A 64 -14.74 -7.59 -6.09
CA ARG A 64 -15.79 -8.25 -5.30
C ARG A 64 -15.63 -9.77 -5.23
N LYS A 65 -15.23 -10.41 -6.33
CA LYS A 65 -14.98 -11.86 -6.35
C LYS A 65 -13.81 -12.26 -5.46
N VAL A 66 -12.71 -11.52 -5.47
CA VAL A 66 -11.60 -11.74 -4.52
C VAL A 66 -12.07 -11.51 -3.09
N GLY A 67 -12.82 -10.44 -2.82
CA GLY A 67 -13.41 -10.19 -1.52
C GLY A 67 -14.33 -11.32 -1.04
N GLU A 68 -15.11 -11.94 -1.95
CA GLU A 68 -15.97 -13.08 -1.62
C GLU A 68 -15.19 -14.35 -1.28
N ILE A 69 -14.02 -14.56 -1.89
CA ILE A 69 -13.11 -15.65 -1.51
C ILE A 69 -12.63 -15.42 -0.06
N TYR A 70 -12.11 -14.24 0.25
CA TYR A 70 -11.65 -13.92 1.61
C TYR A 70 -12.79 -13.89 2.65
N ARG A 71 -14.00 -13.46 2.26
CA ARG A 71 -15.18 -13.52 3.15
C ARG A 71 -15.40 -14.92 3.72
N ARG A 72 -15.38 -15.94 2.85
CA ARG A 72 -15.62 -17.33 3.26
C ARG A 72 -14.58 -17.82 4.27
N GLU A 73 -13.31 -17.51 4.03
CA GLU A 73 -12.22 -17.85 4.94
C GLU A 73 -12.38 -17.17 6.31
N LEU A 74 -12.79 -15.90 6.31
CA LEU A 74 -12.97 -15.12 7.53
C LEU A 74 -14.23 -15.55 8.32
N GLU A 75 -15.32 -15.85 7.62
CA GLU A 75 -16.55 -16.38 8.24
C GLU A 75 -16.30 -17.78 8.84
N ASP A 76 -15.52 -18.63 8.18
CA ASP A 76 -15.15 -19.97 8.67
C ASP A 76 -14.39 -19.93 10.00
N ILE A 77 -13.55 -18.92 10.22
CA ILE A 77 -12.85 -18.69 11.48
C ILE A 77 -13.62 -17.76 12.43
N GLY A 78 -14.92 -17.55 12.19
CA GLY A 78 -15.86 -16.92 13.11
C GLY A 78 -15.85 -15.40 13.16
N PHE A 79 -15.35 -14.72 12.12
CA PHE A 79 -15.49 -13.28 11.96
C PHE A 79 -16.89 -12.92 11.41
N ALA A 80 -17.46 -11.83 11.92
CA ALA A 80 -18.62 -11.19 11.31
C ALA A 80 -18.15 -10.32 10.15
N VAL A 81 -18.54 -10.68 8.92
CA VAL A 81 -18.02 -10.03 7.71
C VAL A 81 -19.11 -9.18 7.05
N ARG A 82 -18.74 -7.95 6.67
CA ARG A 82 -19.60 -7.01 5.93
C ARG A 82 -18.86 -6.38 4.76
N TRP A 83 -19.62 -5.95 3.79
CA TRP A 83 -19.12 -5.17 2.65
C TRP A 83 -19.49 -3.69 2.80
N ILE A 84 -18.56 -2.81 2.49
CA ILE A 84 -18.80 -1.37 2.39
C ILE A 84 -18.84 -1.01 0.91
N ASP A 85 -20.03 -0.64 0.43
CA ASP A 85 -20.19 -0.19 -0.95
C ASP A 85 -19.68 1.23 -1.15
N MET A 86 -18.95 1.46 -2.23
CA MET A 86 -18.60 2.80 -2.66
C MET A 86 -19.74 3.44 -3.48
N PRO A 87 -19.87 4.77 -3.43
CA PRO A 87 -20.80 5.48 -4.32
C PRO A 87 -20.61 5.05 -5.77
N GLN A 88 -21.71 4.76 -6.48
CA GLN A 88 -21.66 4.26 -7.85
C GLN A 88 -20.80 5.13 -8.79
N ALA A 89 -20.83 6.46 -8.58
CA ALA A 89 -20.04 7.39 -9.38
C ALA A 89 -18.52 7.22 -9.23
N MET A 90 -18.06 6.57 -8.15
CA MET A 90 -16.63 6.27 -7.95
C MET A 90 -16.17 5.10 -8.81
N ALA A 91 -17.08 4.22 -9.25
CA ALA A 91 -16.76 3.01 -10.01
C ALA A 91 -15.64 2.17 -9.37
N ARG A 92 -15.78 1.88 -8.07
CA ARG A 92 -14.85 1.05 -7.28
C ARG A 92 -15.58 -0.10 -6.60
N GLY A 93 -14.86 -1.21 -6.35
CA GLY A 93 -15.42 -2.44 -5.81
C GLY A 93 -16.00 -2.32 -4.40
N GLY A 94 -15.51 -1.39 -3.60
CA GLY A 94 -15.82 -1.26 -2.18
C GLY A 94 -14.83 -2.01 -1.30
N HIS A 95 -15.12 -2.12 -0.01
CA HIS A 95 -14.21 -2.66 1.00
C HIS A 95 -14.81 -3.85 1.73
N LEU A 96 -13.97 -4.82 2.09
CA LEU A 96 -14.33 -5.95 2.96
C LEU A 96 -13.88 -5.64 4.38
N VAL A 97 -14.82 -5.74 5.34
CA VAL A 97 -14.52 -5.55 6.75
C VAL A 97 -14.98 -6.77 7.53
N ALA A 98 -14.07 -7.33 8.33
CA ALA A 98 -14.37 -8.47 9.20
C ALA A 98 -14.00 -8.11 10.64
N GLU A 99 -14.90 -8.40 11.59
CA GLU A 99 -14.73 -8.07 13.00
C GLU A 99 -14.99 -9.30 13.87
N ARG A 100 -14.13 -9.48 14.88
CA ARG A 100 -14.34 -10.49 15.91
C ARG A 100 -13.94 -9.94 17.28
N ASP A 101 -14.84 -10.08 18.24
CA ASP A 101 -14.65 -9.70 19.64
C ASP A 101 -14.29 -10.96 20.44
N PHE A 102 -13.16 -10.93 21.12
CA PHE A 102 -12.65 -12.02 21.97
C PHE A 102 -12.73 -11.66 23.47
N GLY A 103 -13.36 -10.54 23.83
CA GLY A 103 -13.52 -10.05 25.19
C GLY A 103 -12.69 -8.79 25.49
N GLU A 104 -12.50 -8.51 26.78
CA GLU A 104 -11.73 -7.32 27.22
C GLU A 104 -10.28 -7.37 26.72
N GLY A 105 -9.75 -6.22 26.29
CA GLY A 105 -8.39 -6.07 25.81
C GLY A 105 -8.27 -5.07 24.65
N PRO A 106 -7.10 -4.99 24.01
CA PRO A 106 -6.82 -4.05 22.92
C PRO A 106 -7.66 -4.28 21.66
N ASN A 107 -7.91 -3.20 20.93
CA ASN A 107 -8.48 -3.24 19.59
C ASN A 107 -7.36 -3.21 18.55
N LEU A 108 -7.26 -4.25 17.73
CA LEU A 108 -6.25 -4.38 16.70
C LEU A 108 -6.88 -4.21 15.32
N LEU A 109 -6.31 -3.34 14.49
CA LEU A 109 -6.68 -3.14 13.09
C LEU A 109 -5.63 -3.79 12.18
N LEU A 110 -6.05 -4.76 11.35
CA LEU A 110 -5.24 -5.42 10.34
C LEU A 110 -5.70 -4.95 8.96
N ILE A 111 -4.79 -4.35 8.19
CA ILE A 111 -5.11 -3.66 6.93
C ILE A 111 -4.50 -4.42 5.76
N GLY A 112 -5.24 -4.47 4.65
CA GLY A 112 -4.77 -4.94 3.37
C GLY A 112 -5.63 -4.38 2.24
N HIS A 113 -5.35 -4.78 0.99
CA HIS A 113 -6.20 -4.42 -0.14
C HIS A 113 -6.51 -5.61 -1.06
N LEU A 114 -7.65 -5.51 -1.76
CA LEU A 114 -8.19 -6.56 -2.64
C LEU A 114 -7.78 -6.38 -4.09
N ASP A 115 -7.52 -5.12 -4.48
CA ASP A 115 -7.24 -4.74 -5.85
C ASP A 115 -5.76 -4.92 -6.21
N THR A 116 -5.46 -4.76 -7.47
CA THR A 116 -4.11 -4.79 -8.04
C THR A 116 -4.02 -3.78 -9.17
N VAL A 117 -2.80 -3.43 -9.61
CA VAL A 117 -2.58 -2.62 -10.81
C VAL A 117 -2.91 -3.34 -12.12
N PHE A 118 -3.16 -4.65 -12.08
CA PHE A 118 -3.33 -5.48 -13.28
C PHE A 118 -4.79 -5.57 -13.71
N GLU A 119 -5.18 -4.72 -14.67
CA GLU A 119 -6.53 -4.73 -15.25
C GLU A 119 -6.76 -5.97 -16.13
N PRO A 120 -8.03 -6.29 -16.52
CA PRO A 120 -8.35 -7.51 -17.27
C PRO A 120 -7.64 -7.65 -18.62
N ASP A 121 -7.18 -6.57 -19.23
CA ASP A 121 -6.42 -6.56 -20.48
C ASP A 121 -4.89 -6.76 -20.29
N SER A 122 -4.42 -6.82 -19.05
CA SER A 122 -3.02 -7.16 -18.75
C SER A 122 -2.70 -8.58 -19.24
N PRO A 123 -1.53 -8.82 -19.85
CA PRO A 123 -1.08 -10.17 -20.20
C PRO A 123 -0.72 -11.03 -18.97
N PHE A 124 -0.56 -10.40 -17.79
CA PHE A 124 -0.16 -11.06 -16.54
C PHE A 124 -1.41 -11.35 -15.69
N GLN A 125 -1.91 -12.61 -15.75
CA GLN A 125 -3.22 -12.98 -15.21
C GLN A 125 -3.23 -14.26 -14.38
N ARG A 126 -2.11 -15.00 -14.29
CA ARG A 126 -2.11 -16.33 -13.72
C ARG A 126 -1.05 -16.52 -12.66
N PHE A 127 -1.41 -17.34 -11.68
CA PHE A 127 -0.45 -17.91 -10.73
C PHE A 127 0.44 -18.91 -11.44
N GLU A 128 1.74 -18.79 -11.23
CA GLU A 128 2.77 -19.70 -11.72
C GLU A 128 3.68 -20.10 -10.57
N ARG A 129 4.15 -21.35 -10.58
CA ARG A 129 5.06 -21.87 -9.56
C ARG A 129 6.26 -22.56 -10.22
N ASP A 130 7.46 -22.12 -9.80
CA ASP A 130 8.72 -22.80 -10.16
C ASP A 130 9.50 -23.07 -8.87
N GLY A 131 9.37 -24.29 -8.34
CA GLY A 131 9.92 -24.67 -7.05
C GLY A 131 9.30 -23.86 -5.91
N ASP A 132 10.14 -23.06 -5.24
CA ASP A 132 9.73 -22.15 -4.16
C ASP A 132 9.47 -20.72 -4.66
N LYS A 133 9.71 -20.44 -5.92
CA LYS A 133 9.39 -19.16 -6.54
C LYS A 133 7.96 -19.19 -7.06
N LEU A 134 7.15 -18.22 -6.61
CA LEU A 134 5.76 -18.03 -7.01
C LEU A 134 5.63 -16.71 -7.76
N ARG A 135 4.85 -16.69 -8.84
CA ARG A 135 4.59 -15.50 -9.67
C ARG A 135 3.11 -15.33 -9.90
N GLY A 136 2.66 -14.10 -10.02
CA GLY A 136 1.28 -13.82 -10.37
C GLY A 136 0.83 -12.40 -9.95
N PRO A 137 -0.27 -11.89 -10.54
CA PRO A 137 -0.72 -10.52 -10.32
C PRO A 137 -1.17 -10.29 -8.88
N GLY A 138 -0.52 -9.35 -8.21
CA GLY A 138 -0.79 -9.02 -6.82
C GLY A 138 -0.29 -10.06 -5.82
N ILE A 139 0.62 -10.96 -6.22
CA ILE A 139 1.07 -12.05 -5.34
C ILE A 139 1.85 -11.52 -4.14
N SER A 140 2.62 -10.45 -4.31
CA SER A 140 3.33 -9.75 -3.25
C SER A 140 2.64 -8.43 -2.86
N ASP A 141 1.86 -7.86 -3.75
CA ASP A 141 1.17 -6.57 -3.62
C ASP A 141 -0.34 -6.70 -3.90
N MET A 142 -1.21 -7.07 -2.88
CA MET A 142 -0.76 -7.64 -1.61
C MET A 142 -1.59 -8.87 -1.22
N LYS A 143 -1.97 -9.73 -2.21
CA LYS A 143 -2.75 -10.96 -1.94
C LYS A 143 -2.03 -11.91 -0.98
N GLY A 144 -0.69 -11.98 -1.07
CA GLY A 144 0.13 -12.71 -0.11
C GLY A 144 0.00 -12.16 1.31
N GLY A 145 0.00 -10.84 1.47
CA GLY A 145 -0.22 -10.18 2.75
C GLY A 145 -1.61 -10.46 3.33
N ASN A 146 -2.65 -10.46 2.49
CA ASN A 146 -4.01 -10.84 2.93
C ASN A 146 -4.09 -12.31 3.38
N ALA A 147 -3.40 -13.22 2.68
CA ALA A 147 -3.31 -14.61 3.09
C ALA A 147 -2.54 -14.76 4.43
N VAL A 148 -1.51 -13.94 4.67
CA VAL A 148 -0.81 -13.89 5.97
C VAL A 148 -1.76 -13.48 7.08
N VAL A 149 -2.56 -12.42 6.91
CA VAL A 149 -3.55 -11.96 7.91
C VAL A 149 -4.53 -13.08 8.27
N ILE A 150 -5.15 -13.68 7.26
CA ILE A 150 -6.21 -14.68 7.48
C ILE A 150 -5.64 -15.91 8.18
N TYR A 151 -4.50 -16.42 7.75
CA TYR A 151 -3.93 -17.65 8.29
C TYR A 151 -3.18 -17.45 9.61
N ALA A 152 -2.68 -16.24 9.89
CA ALA A 152 -2.23 -15.89 11.23
C ALA A 152 -3.39 -15.91 12.24
N MET A 153 -4.54 -15.34 11.89
CA MET A 153 -5.74 -15.38 12.74
C MET A 153 -6.29 -16.80 12.90
N ARG A 154 -6.32 -17.59 11.81
CA ARG A 154 -6.71 -19.01 11.87
C ARG A 154 -5.83 -19.78 12.85
N ALA A 155 -4.51 -19.65 12.72
CA ALA A 155 -3.58 -20.35 13.62
C ALA A 155 -3.75 -19.97 15.09
N LEU A 156 -4.00 -18.69 15.38
CA LEU A 156 -4.26 -18.21 16.74
C LEU A 156 -5.56 -18.76 17.33
N ILE A 157 -6.58 -18.90 16.50
CA ILE A 157 -7.89 -19.44 16.90
C ILE A 157 -7.77 -20.96 17.11
N ASP A 158 -7.13 -21.69 16.20
CA ASP A 158 -6.92 -23.14 16.28
C ASP A 158 -6.08 -23.51 17.52
N ALA A 159 -5.10 -22.66 17.88
CA ALA A 159 -4.25 -22.83 19.05
C ALA A 159 -4.92 -22.37 20.37
N ASP A 160 -6.15 -21.83 20.34
CA ASP A 160 -6.82 -21.15 21.49
C ASP A 160 -5.90 -20.12 22.17
N ALA A 161 -5.14 -19.36 21.36
CA ALA A 161 -4.09 -18.45 21.85
C ALA A 161 -4.59 -17.03 22.16
N ILE A 162 -5.77 -16.62 21.68
CA ILE A 162 -6.37 -15.31 21.92
C ILE A 162 -7.17 -15.35 23.21
N LYS A 163 -6.86 -14.47 24.17
CA LYS A 163 -7.50 -14.44 25.48
C LYS A 163 -8.37 -13.20 25.72
N GLY A 164 -8.40 -12.27 24.77
CA GLY A 164 -9.19 -11.04 24.84
C GLY A 164 -8.88 -10.11 23.67
N GLY A 165 -9.49 -8.93 23.72
CA GLY A 165 -9.32 -7.90 22.69
C GLY A 165 -10.31 -8.03 21.52
N LYS A 166 -10.25 -7.09 20.61
CA LYS A 166 -11.03 -7.07 19.37
C LYS A 166 -10.11 -6.98 18.17
N VAL A 167 -10.40 -7.75 17.12
CA VAL A 167 -9.70 -7.69 15.85
C VAL A 167 -10.65 -7.20 14.75
N THR A 168 -10.24 -6.15 14.06
CA THR A 168 -10.86 -5.65 12.84
C THR A 168 -9.90 -5.87 11.68
N ILE A 169 -10.32 -6.64 10.68
CA ILE A 169 -9.60 -6.80 9.41
C ILE A 169 -10.29 -5.92 8.39
N PHE A 170 -9.54 -5.05 7.74
CA PHE A 170 -10.05 -4.08 6.78
C PHE A 170 -9.29 -4.21 5.45
N PHE A 171 -9.93 -4.80 4.43
CA PHE A 171 -9.37 -4.91 3.10
C PHE A 171 -10.04 -3.90 2.18
N THR A 172 -9.30 -2.88 1.75
CA THR A 172 -9.77 -1.89 0.78
C THR A 172 -9.81 -2.50 -0.62
N GLY A 173 -10.65 -1.98 -1.51
CA GLY A 173 -10.77 -2.49 -2.87
C GLY A 173 -10.37 -1.45 -3.92
N ASP A 174 -9.57 -0.47 -3.54
CA ASP A 174 -9.14 0.62 -4.40
C ASP A 174 -7.84 1.29 -3.92
N GLU A 175 -6.90 0.54 -3.33
CA GLU A 175 -5.62 1.09 -2.89
C GLU A 175 -4.81 1.57 -4.08
N GLU A 176 -4.66 0.76 -5.08
CA GLU A 176 -3.84 0.99 -6.27
C GLU A 176 -4.37 2.12 -7.17
N SER A 177 -5.69 2.31 -7.16
CA SER A 177 -6.34 3.41 -7.88
C SER A 177 -7.53 3.92 -7.10
N THR A 178 -7.26 4.75 -6.11
CA THR A 178 -8.26 5.23 -5.15
C THR A 178 -9.42 5.97 -5.82
N GLY A 179 -10.64 5.66 -5.39
CA GLY A 179 -11.85 6.37 -5.82
C GLY A 179 -11.85 7.84 -5.40
N THR A 180 -12.59 8.65 -6.14
CA THR A 180 -12.71 10.10 -5.88
C THR A 180 -14.16 10.45 -5.51
N PRO A 181 -14.40 11.24 -4.44
CA PRO A 181 -13.43 11.94 -3.60
C PRO A 181 -12.75 11.03 -2.58
N LEU A 182 -11.46 11.26 -2.36
CA LEU A 182 -10.60 10.45 -1.47
C LEU A 182 -11.14 10.35 -0.04
N VAL A 183 -11.69 11.46 0.49
CA VAL A 183 -12.29 11.52 1.83
C VAL A 183 -13.42 10.50 1.98
N GLU A 184 -14.20 10.26 0.94
CA GLU A 184 -15.28 9.27 0.94
C GLU A 184 -14.72 7.84 0.86
N ALA A 185 -13.69 7.64 0.04
CA ALA A 185 -13.04 6.33 -0.13
C ALA A 185 -12.35 5.83 1.16
N ARG A 186 -11.88 6.72 2.03
CA ARG A 186 -11.10 6.35 3.23
C ARG A 186 -11.77 6.64 4.57
N LYS A 187 -12.99 7.20 4.59
CA LYS A 187 -13.68 7.59 5.84
C LYS A 187 -13.86 6.41 6.81
N ASP A 188 -14.22 5.23 6.29
CA ASP A 188 -14.50 4.06 7.12
C ASP A 188 -13.20 3.43 7.64
N LEU A 189 -12.13 3.42 6.85
CA LEU A 189 -10.80 3.00 7.28
C LEU A 189 -10.26 3.95 8.39
N ILE A 190 -10.41 5.26 8.20
CA ILE A 190 -10.03 6.26 9.20
C ILE A 190 -10.85 6.06 10.50
N ALA A 191 -12.13 5.75 10.40
CA ALA A 191 -12.97 5.47 11.56
C ALA A 191 -12.50 4.21 12.30
N ALA A 192 -12.11 3.16 11.59
CA ALA A 192 -11.53 1.95 12.17
C ALA A 192 -10.19 2.25 12.86
N GLY A 193 -9.32 3.05 12.25
CA GLY A 193 -8.05 3.46 12.86
C GLY A 193 -8.23 4.27 14.15
N LYS A 194 -9.23 5.17 14.20
CA LYS A 194 -9.56 5.93 15.43
C LYS A 194 -10.09 5.07 16.57
N ALA A 195 -10.61 3.90 16.27
CA ALA A 195 -11.14 2.96 17.26
C ALA A 195 -10.11 1.90 17.69
N ALA A 196 -8.95 1.85 17.03
CA ALA A 196 -7.91 0.86 17.28
C ALA A 196 -6.85 1.38 18.25
N ASP A 197 -6.21 0.46 18.99
CA ASP A 197 -5.04 0.72 19.82
C ASP A 197 -3.74 0.47 19.04
N TYR A 198 -3.78 -0.42 18.04
CA TYR A 198 -2.68 -0.73 17.13
C TYR A 198 -3.21 -0.96 15.71
N ALA A 199 -2.44 -0.55 14.70
CA ALA A 199 -2.73 -0.82 13.30
C ALA A 199 -1.53 -1.46 12.60
N LEU A 200 -1.77 -2.58 11.92
CA LEU A 200 -0.77 -3.32 11.16
C LEU A 200 -1.22 -3.43 9.71
N ASN A 201 -0.33 -3.12 8.76
CA ASN A 201 -0.58 -3.25 7.33
C ASN A 201 0.33 -4.30 6.71
N PHE A 202 -0.17 -5.00 5.72
CA PHE A 202 0.47 -6.20 5.18
C PHE A 202 0.94 -6.04 3.75
N GLU A 203 1.39 -4.81 3.40
CA GLU A 203 2.14 -4.55 2.18
C GLU A 203 3.39 -5.41 2.07
N GLY A 204 3.90 -5.55 0.85
CA GLY A 204 5.12 -6.31 0.58
C GLY A 204 6.23 -5.98 1.58
N GLY A 205 6.80 -7.01 2.18
CA GLY A 205 7.72 -6.93 3.30
C GLY A 205 8.98 -7.76 3.12
N SER A 206 9.76 -7.82 4.16
CA SER A 206 10.95 -8.65 4.29
C SER A 206 11.21 -8.87 5.77
N PRO A 207 11.77 -10.01 6.19
CA PRO A 207 12.14 -10.20 7.59
C PRO A 207 13.22 -9.22 8.08
N GLU A 208 13.98 -8.61 7.17
CA GLU A 208 15.06 -7.67 7.52
C GLU A 208 14.56 -6.25 7.81
N TRP A 209 13.33 -5.90 7.38
CA TRP A 209 12.82 -4.56 7.43
C TRP A 209 11.38 -4.51 7.93
N ALA A 210 11.09 -3.49 8.74
CA ALA A 210 9.74 -3.08 9.08
C ALA A 210 9.53 -1.62 8.66
N VAL A 211 8.33 -1.27 8.24
CA VAL A 211 7.99 0.07 7.79
C VAL A 211 7.25 0.77 8.92
N VAL A 212 7.93 1.65 9.62
CA VAL A 212 7.39 2.47 10.73
C VAL A 212 7.25 3.95 10.36
N GLY A 213 7.50 4.27 9.08
CA GLY A 213 7.31 5.59 8.49
C GLY A 213 7.20 5.50 6.96
N ARG A 214 6.33 6.33 6.36
CA ARG A 214 6.11 6.43 4.91
C ARG A 214 5.93 7.88 4.50
N ARG A 215 6.42 8.24 3.31
CA ARG A 215 6.12 9.56 2.74
C ARG A 215 4.66 9.66 2.34
N GLY A 216 4.09 10.85 2.57
CA GLY A 216 2.82 11.25 1.97
C GLY A 216 2.97 11.63 0.50
N SER A 217 1.83 11.84 -0.15
CA SER A 217 1.76 12.27 -1.54
C SER A 217 0.72 13.36 -1.74
N SER A 218 1.05 14.33 -2.57
CA SER A 218 0.17 15.38 -3.07
C SER A 218 0.44 15.59 -4.56
N LYS A 219 -0.50 16.21 -5.26
CA LYS A 219 -0.30 16.67 -6.63
C LYS A 219 -0.31 18.18 -6.67
N TRP A 220 0.38 18.75 -7.65
CA TRP A 220 0.33 20.16 -7.93
C TRP A 220 0.13 20.43 -9.42
N LYS A 221 -0.56 21.54 -9.71
CA LYS A 221 -0.75 22.04 -11.07
C LYS A 221 -0.49 23.53 -11.08
N LEU A 222 0.39 23.95 -12.00
CA LEU A 222 0.75 25.34 -12.28
C LEU A 222 0.19 25.74 -13.64
N GLU A 223 -0.58 26.80 -13.67
CA GLU A 223 -1.13 27.38 -14.89
C GLU A 223 -0.60 28.80 -15.05
N VAL A 224 -0.08 29.11 -16.22
CA VAL A 224 0.51 30.40 -16.52
C VAL A 224 -0.17 30.99 -17.76
N THR A 225 -0.48 32.28 -17.70
CA THR A 225 -0.97 33.05 -18.84
C THR A 225 -0.04 34.21 -19.14
N GLY A 226 0.08 34.55 -20.42
CA GLY A 226 0.85 35.69 -20.91
C GLY A 226 0.04 36.40 -22.00
N LYS A 227 0.55 37.52 -22.44
CA LYS A 227 -0.08 38.28 -23.55
C LYS A 227 0.35 37.70 -24.89
N ARG A 228 -0.61 37.27 -25.71
CA ARG A 228 -0.36 36.89 -27.09
C ARG A 228 0.00 38.09 -27.95
N ALA A 229 1.10 38.02 -28.66
CA ALA A 229 1.58 39.07 -29.58
C ALA A 229 2.56 38.48 -30.63
N HIS A 230 2.99 39.27 -31.59
CA HIS A 230 4.05 38.88 -32.51
C HIS A 230 5.38 38.77 -31.77
N SER A 231 6.16 37.74 -32.05
CA SER A 231 7.41 37.42 -31.33
C SER A 231 8.47 38.52 -31.37
N SER A 232 8.47 39.34 -32.42
CA SER A 232 9.41 40.52 -32.51
C SER A 232 9.13 41.57 -31.43
N GLY A 233 7.96 41.57 -30.80
CA GLY A 233 7.59 42.49 -29.73
C GLY A 233 7.87 41.95 -28.31
N ILE A 234 8.39 40.72 -28.17
CA ILE A 234 8.69 40.14 -26.86
C ILE A 234 9.63 41.03 -26.02
N PHE A 235 9.38 41.11 -24.73
CA PHE A 235 10.06 41.94 -23.74
C PHE A 235 9.77 43.46 -23.85
N SER A 236 8.88 43.89 -24.74
CA SER A 236 8.38 45.26 -24.73
C SER A 236 7.29 45.44 -23.65
N ASP A 237 7.07 46.70 -23.22
CA ASP A 237 5.97 47.04 -22.28
C ASP A 237 4.59 46.65 -22.80
N GLY A 238 4.44 46.54 -24.12
CA GLY A 238 3.17 46.17 -24.76
C GLY A 238 2.93 44.67 -24.86
N SER A 239 3.95 43.82 -24.75
CA SER A 239 3.87 42.38 -25.00
C SER A 239 4.34 41.53 -23.83
N GLY A 240 5.23 42.03 -23.00
CA GLY A 240 5.76 41.32 -21.82
C GLY A 240 6.61 40.10 -22.15
N ALA A 241 6.76 39.19 -21.20
CA ALA A 241 7.65 38.04 -21.30
C ALA A 241 7.00 36.77 -21.93
N GLY A 242 5.68 36.68 -21.91
CA GLY A 242 4.95 35.47 -22.34
C GLY A 242 4.96 34.32 -21.33
N ALA A 243 4.03 33.41 -21.50
CA ALA A 243 3.79 32.32 -20.54
C ALA A 243 4.97 31.34 -20.42
N ALA A 244 5.71 31.10 -21.50
CA ALA A 244 6.82 30.15 -21.49
C ALA A 244 8.00 30.63 -20.61
N PHE A 245 8.38 31.90 -20.65
CA PHE A 245 9.45 32.46 -19.81
C PHE A 245 9.01 32.53 -18.34
N GLU A 246 7.74 32.86 -18.07
CA GLU A 246 7.21 32.87 -16.72
C GLU A 246 7.20 31.43 -16.11
N MET A 247 6.77 30.43 -16.86
CA MET A 247 6.85 29.03 -16.46
C MET A 247 8.30 28.63 -16.14
N ALA A 248 9.25 28.97 -17.00
CA ALA A 248 10.67 28.68 -16.80
C ALA A 248 11.22 29.36 -15.52
N ARG A 249 10.85 30.62 -15.26
CA ARG A 249 11.22 31.35 -14.04
C ARG A 249 10.72 30.62 -12.78
N ILE A 250 9.43 30.26 -12.76
CA ILE A 250 8.81 29.60 -11.61
C ILE A 250 9.47 28.23 -11.36
N LEU A 251 9.60 27.38 -12.37
CA LEU A 251 10.21 26.07 -12.24
C LEU A 251 11.69 26.14 -11.80
N ASN A 252 12.45 27.13 -12.30
CA ASN A 252 13.81 27.35 -11.87
C ASN A 252 13.89 27.75 -10.39
N ARG A 253 12.98 28.61 -9.93
CA ARG A 253 12.87 28.96 -8.49
C ARG A 253 12.43 27.78 -7.64
N PHE A 254 11.50 26.95 -8.11
CA PHE A 254 11.14 25.70 -7.41
C PHE A 254 12.38 24.81 -7.22
N TYR A 255 13.16 24.63 -8.29
CA TYR A 255 14.40 23.84 -8.21
C TYR A 255 15.40 24.43 -7.22
N GLY A 256 15.57 25.75 -7.20
CA GLY A 256 16.56 26.42 -6.36
C GLY A 256 16.16 26.59 -4.90
N GLU A 257 14.86 26.82 -4.63
CA GLU A 257 14.38 27.29 -3.32
C GLU A 257 13.56 26.24 -2.56
N VAL A 258 12.86 25.34 -3.27
CA VAL A 258 11.95 24.35 -2.62
C VAL A 258 12.65 23.02 -2.34
N ARG A 259 13.56 22.59 -3.21
CA ARG A 259 14.31 21.33 -2.99
C ARG A 259 15.29 21.46 -1.83
N GLY A 260 15.59 20.34 -1.18
CA GLY A 260 16.68 20.26 -0.18
C GLY A 260 16.30 19.59 1.11
N PRO A 261 15.10 19.82 1.73
CA PRO A 261 14.70 19.08 2.91
C PRO A 261 14.70 17.57 2.66
N LEU A 262 15.19 16.81 3.65
CA LEU A 262 15.22 15.34 3.58
C LEU A 262 13.81 14.79 3.32
N GLY A 263 13.71 13.85 2.38
CA GLY A 263 12.46 13.18 2.02
C GLY A 263 11.47 14.02 1.20
N LEU A 264 11.66 15.35 1.10
CA LEU A 264 10.86 16.20 0.22
C LEU A 264 11.30 16.00 -1.23
N THR A 265 10.37 15.60 -2.08
CA THR A 265 10.59 15.56 -3.52
C THR A 265 9.39 16.10 -4.27
N PHE A 266 9.62 16.79 -5.38
CA PHE A 266 8.58 17.20 -6.31
C PHE A 266 9.08 17.02 -7.74
N ASN A 267 8.18 16.61 -8.63
CA ASN A 267 8.52 16.31 -10.02
C ASN A 267 7.57 17.08 -10.96
N PRO A 268 8.06 17.93 -11.85
CA PRO A 268 7.27 18.43 -12.98
C PRO A 268 7.18 17.32 -14.04
N GLY A 269 6.19 16.43 -13.89
CA GLY A 269 5.97 15.29 -14.79
C GLY A 269 5.47 15.70 -16.18
N MET A 270 4.80 16.86 -16.27
CA MET A 270 4.37 17.45 -17.53
C MET A 270 4.66 18.94 -17.52
N VAL A 271 5.25 19.46 -18.62
CA VAL A 271 5.48 20.90 -18.86
C VAL A 271 5.19 21.19 -20.32
N VAL A 272 4.24 22.09 -20.59
CA VAL A 272 3.84 22.49 -21.94
C VAL A 272 3.62 23.99 -22.02
N ALA A 273 3.89 24.59 -23.18
CA ALA A 273 3.64 26.00 -23.43
C ALA A 273 3.29 26.23 -24.93
N GLY A 274 2.35 27.13 -25.20
CA GLY A 274 1.94 27.42 -26.57
C GLY A 274 0.91 28.54 -26.67
N SER A 275 0.33 28.70 -27.86
CA SER A 275 -0.75 29.65 -28.10
C SER A 275 -2.11 29.12 -27.62
N ALA A 276 -2.27 27.79 -27.57
CA ALA A 276 -3.42 27.12 -26.97
C ALA A 276 -2.99 25.74 -26.46
N ILE A 277 -3.61 25.30 -25.35
CA ILE A 277 -3.43 23.99 -24.74
C ILE A 277 -4.84 23.42 -24.52
N GLU A 278 -5.14 22.29 -25.14
CA GLU A 278 -6.45 21.67 -25.10
C GLU A 278 -6.37 20.25 -24.50
N PRO A 279 -7.22 19.90 -23.52
CA PRO A 279 -7.27 18.54 -22.98
C PRO A 279 -7.66 17.52 -24.07
N VAL A 280 -7.08 16.31 -24.01
CA VAL A 280 -7.42 15.18 -24.88
C VAL A 280 -7.87 14.00 -24.02
N GLY A 281 -9.12 13.62 -24.10
CA GLY A 281 -9.66 12.53 -23.29
C GLY A 281 -9.64 12.82 -21.78
N SER A 282 -9.68 11.77 -20.97
CA SER A 282 -9.72 11.86 -19.49
C SER A 282 -8.37 11.63 -18.80
N ALA A 283 -7.35 11.17 -19.51
CA ALA A 283 -6.09 10.68 -18.93
C ALA A 283 -5.00 11.77 -18.69
N GLY A 284 -5.37 13.06 -18.71
CA GLY A 284 -4.43 14.17 -18.53
C GLY A 284 -3.55 14.47 -19.76
N ALA A 285 -3.79 13.84 -20.89
CA ALA A 285 -3.16 14.18 -22.15
C ALA A 285 -3.63 15.55 -22.66
N VAL A 286 -2.72 16.28 -23.31
CA VAL A 286 -3.04 17.60 -23.87
C VAL A 286 -2.48 17.74 -25.29
N THR A 287 -3.20 18.48 -26.14
CA THR A 287 -2.69 18.96 -27.42
C THR A 287 -2.23 20.40 -27.27
N VAL A 288 -1.05 20.68 -27.77
CA VAL A 288 -0.46 22.04 -27.74
C VAL A 288 -0.33 22.57 -29.17
N SER A 289 -0.77 23.79 -29.39
CA SER A 289 -0.56 24.50 -30.66
C SER A 289 0.23 25.79 -30.45
N GLY A 290 1.04 26.16 -31.45
CA GLY A 290 1.86 27.38 -31.42
C GLY A 290 2.45 27.67 -32.76
N LYS A 291 3.10 28.84 -32.89
CA LYS A 291 3.85 29.29 -34.08
C LYS A 291 5.12 30.02 -33.62
N ASP A 292 6.22 29.86 -34.32
CA ASP A 292 7.51 30.45 -33.97
C ASP A 292 7.48 31.99 -33.89
N ASN A 293 6.57 32.61 -34.62
CA ASN A 293 6.42 34.07 -34.63
C ASN A 293 5.32 34.59 -33.69
N VAL A 294 4.85 33.78 -32.75
CA VAL A 294 3.82 34.15 -31.76
C VAL A 294 4.30 33.86 -30.33
N ILE A 295 4.17 34.84 -29.44
CA ILE A 295 4.46 34.70 -28.01
C ILE A 295 3.46 33.70 -27.41
N ALA A 296 3.96 32.72 -26.66
CA ALA A 296 3.14 31.74 -25.96
C ALA A 296 2.17 32.42 -24.98
N GLU A 297 0.89 32.17 -25.15
CA GLU A 297 -0.18 32.74 -24.34
C GLU A 297 -0.45 31.92 -23.08
N THR A 298 -0.25 30.61 -23.16
CA THR A 298 -0.52 29.68 -22.06
C THR A 298 0.64 28.73 -21.81
N ALA A 299 0.85 28.37 -20.54
CA ALA A 299 1.72 27.26 -20.17
C ALA A 299 1.10 26.51 -18.98
N ILE A 300 1.29 25.20 -18.95
CA ILE A 300 0.85 24.31 -17.86
C ILE A 300 2.01 23.43 -17.44
N ALA A 301 2.21 23.30 -16.13
CA ALA A 301 3.03 22.24 -15.55
C ALA A 301 2.24 21.51 -14.47
N SER A 302 2.44 20.20 -14.34
CA SER A 302 1.85 19.42 -13.28
C SER A 302 2.77 18.28 -12.83
N GLY A 303 2.60 17.86 -11.58
CA GLY A 303 3.42 16.79 -11.05
C GLY A 303 3.05 16.35 -9.64
N GLY A 304 3.80 15.39 -9.13
CA GLY A 304 3.67 14.90 -7.76
C GLY A 304 4.58 15.64 -6.80
N LEU A 305 4.19 15.63 -5.52
CA LEU A 305 4.96 16.09 -4.37
C LEU A 305 4.95 15.00 -3.33
N ARG A 306 6.12 14.67 -2.74
CA ARG A 306 6.28 13.70 -1.66
C ARG A 306 6.88 14.39 -0.45
N PHE A 307 6.41 14.03 0.74
CA PHE A 307 6.76 14.70 1.99
C PHE A 307 6.78 13.72 3.16
N MET A 308 7.48 14.09 4.24
CA MET A 308 7.67 13.25 5.43
C MET A 308 6.59 13.47 6.49
N ASN A 309 6.00 14.67 6.54
CA ASN A 309 4.94 15.05 7.46
C ASN A 309 4.14 16.23 6.92
N ASP A 310 3.00 16.52 7.56
CA ASP A 310 2.12 17.60 7.12
C ASP A 310 2.78 18.99 7.23
N ALA A 311 3.59 19.23 8.24
CA ALA A 311 4.32 20.49 8.37
C ALA A 311 5.26 20.76 7.17
N GLN A 312 5.97 19.73 6.70
CA GLN A 312 6.83 19.81 5.52
C GLN A 312 6.01 20.06 4.25
N LEU A 313 4.86 19.39 4.10
CA LEU A 313 3.94 19.62 2.98
C LEU A 313 3.50 21.08 2.94
N ARG A 314 2.97 21.60 4.05
CA ARG A 314 2.44 22.98 4.10
C ARG A 314 3.56 24.01 3.91
N ALA A 315 4.75 23.77 4.42
CA ALA A 315 5.91 24.63 4.17
C ALA A 315 6.30 24.69 2.69
N ALA A 316 6.34 23.53 2.01
CA ALA A 316 6.61 23.45 0.59
C ALA A 316 5.54 24.14 -0.26
N GLU A 317 4.26 23.90 0.03
CA GLU A 317 3.13 24.55 -0.65
C GLU A 317 3.18 26.08 -0.50
N ASN A 318 3.41 26.57 0.71
CA ASN A 318 3.47 28.01 0.98
C ASN A 318 4.63 28.67 0.25
N LEU A 319 5.81 28.02 0.22
CA LEU A 319 6.95 28.50 -0.54
C LEU A 319 6.67 28.53 -2.05
N MET A 320 6.06 27.46 -2.59
CA MET A 320 5.67 27.40 -4.00
C MET A 320 4.64 28.49 -4.35
N ARG A 321 3.64 28.74 -3.49
CA ARG A 321 2.67 29.83 -3.66
C ARG A 321 3.35 31.20 -3.69
N GLY A 322 4.27 31.46 -2.73
CA GLY A 322 5.01 32.72 -2.69
C GLY A 322 5.88 32.95 -3.93
N ILE A 323 6.47 31.90 -4.51
CA ILE A 323 7.21 32.00 -5.77
C ILE A 323 6.29 32.36 -6.94
N VAL A 324 5.07 31.86 -6.94
CA VAL A 324 4.06 32.08 -7.99
C VAL A 324 3.42 33.48 -7.89
N GLU A 325 3.38 34.11 -6.72
CA GLU A 325 2.86 35.47 -6.54
C GLU A 325 3.68 36.52 -7.30
N ASP A 326 5.01 36.31 -7.43
CA ASP A 326 5.84 37.14 -8.29
C ASP A 326 5.55 36.81 -9.76
N SER A 327 5.54 37.84 -10.62
CA SER A 327 5.26 37.65 -12.05
C SER A 327 6.15 38.50 -12.92
N LEU A 328 6.55 37.95 -14.08
CA LEU A 328 7.15 38.74 -15.14
C LEU A 328 6.12 39.71 -15.75
N PRO A 329 6.55 40.78 -16.43
CA PRO A 329 5.64 41.75 -17.03
C PRO A 329 4.60 41.10 -17.95
N LEU A 330 3.32 41.46 -17.72
CA LEU A 330 2.14 41.01 -18.47
C LEU A 330 1.94 39.47 -18.45
N THR A 331 2.39 38.81 -17.37
CA THR A 331 2.10 37.42 -17.09
C THR A 331 1.29 37.27 -15.80
N ARG A 332 0.64 36.13 -15.64
CA ARG A 332 -0.03 35.70 -14.41
C ARG A 332 0.14 34.20 -14.26
N ALA A 333 0.34 33.74 -13.03
CA ALA A 333 0.40 32.32 -12.70
C ALA A 333 -0.54 31.95 -11.55
N THR A 334 -1.00 30.72 -11.53
CA THR A 334 -1.81 30.15 -10.46
C THR A 334 -1.34 28.73 -10.18
N ILE A 335 -1.12 28.38 -8.92
CA ILE A 335 -0.81 27.03 -8.51
C ILE A 335 -1.93 26.45 -7.65
N THR A 336 -2.31 25.21 -7.90
CA THR A 336 -3.27 24.44 -7.13
C THR A 336 -2.62 23.16 -6.62
N PHE A 337 -3.07 22.68 -5.46
CA PHE A 337 -2.63 21.44 -4.85
C PHE A 337 -3.83 20.53 -4.61
N GLU A 338 -3.60 19.22 -4.72
CA GLU A 338 -4.56 18.18 -4.41
C GLU A 338 -3.89 17.21 -3.43
N ASP A 339 -4.29 17.27 -2.16
CA ASP A 339 -3.83 16.31 -1.15
C ASP A 339 -4.31 14.91 -1.51
N ARG A 340 -3.40 13.94 -1.41
CA ARG A 340 -3.66 12.53 -1.71
C ARG A 340 -3.48 11.70 -0.43
N TYR A 341 -2.39 10.99 -0.29
CA TYR A 341 -2.11 10.17 0.87
C TYR A 341 -1.37 10.99 1.94
N PRO A 342 -1.80 10.99 3.20
CA PRO A 342 -1.03 11.56 4.28
C PRO A 342 0.32 10.85 4.44
N ALA A 343 1.25 11.45 5.17
CA ALA A 343 2.45 10.75 5.60
C ALA A 343 2.13 9.87 6.82
N MET A 344 2.81 8.74 6.92
CA MET A 344 2.97 8.02 8.17
C MET A 344 4.27 8.49 8.80
N GLU A 345 4.17 9.36 9.79
CA GLU A 345 5.35 9.90 10.47
C GLU A 345 6.03 8.81 11.31
N LEU A 346 7.36 8.88 11.39
CA LEU A 346 8.13 8.06 12.32
C LEU A 346 7.90 8.60 13.74
N THR A 347 7.17 7.83 14.56
CA THR A 347 6.83 8.18 15.95
C THR A 347 7.44 7.19 16.92
N GLU A 348 7.63 7.58 18.18
CA GLU A 348 8.07 6.68 19.25
C GLU A 348 7.12 5.47 19.41
N ALA A 349 5.82 5.68 19.22
CA ALA A 349 4.82 4.60 19.29
C ALA A 349 5.00 3.58 18.14
N ASN A 350 5.34 4.05 16.93
CA ASN A 350 5.64 3.17 15.80
C ASN A 350 6.96 2.41 16.02
N GLU A 351 7.99 3.07 16.59
CA GLU A 351 9.25 2.41 16.95
C GLU A 351 9.04 1.36 18.04
N ALA A 352 8.16 1.59 19.01
CA ALA A 352 7.81 0.59 20.02
C ALA A 352 7.15 -0.66 19.41
N LEU A 353 6.38 -0.53 18.31
CA LEU A 353 5.89 -1.69 17.56
C LEU A 353 7.04 -2.47 16.89
N LEU A 354 8.06 -1.79 16.37
CA LEU A 354 9.27 -2.46 15.85
C LEU A 354 10.01 -3.23 16.93
N ASP A 355 10.10 -2.69 18.15
CA ASP A 355 10.72 -3.40 19.27
C ASP A 355 9.93 -4.67 19.64
N ARG A 356 8.59 -4.62 19.62
CA ARG A 356 7.73 -5.80 19.81
C ARG A 356 7.94 -6.83 18.68
N LEU A 357 8.02 -6.41 17.42
CA LEU A 357 8.34 -7.29 16.30
C LEU A 357 9.71 -7.94 16.49
N ASN A 358 10.72 -7.20 16.97
CA ASN A 358 12.05 -7.72 17.21
C ASN A 358 12.11 -8.72 18.37
N ALA A 359 11.25 -8.57 19.38
CA ALA A 359 11.06 -9.58 20.41
C ALA A 359 10.48 -10.89 19.84
N VAL A 360 9.54 -10.79 18.87
CA VAL A 360 9.04 -11.96 18.11
C VAL A 360 10.15 -12.57 17.25
N HIS A 361 10.94 -11.77 16.53
CA HIS A 361 12.08 -12.24 15.74
C HIS A 361 13.07 -13.06 16.59
N ALA A 362 13.40 -12.58 17.78
CA ALA A 362 14.29 -13.31 18.70
C ALA A 362 13.74 -14.69 19.07
N ARG A 363 12.41 -14.82 19.29
CA ARG A 363 11.74 -16.11 19.57
C ARG A 363 11.75 -17.05 18.36
N LEU A 364 11.68 -16.48 17.14
CA LEU A 364 11.75 -17.25 15.89
C LEU A 364 13.19 -17.56 15.44
N GLY A 365 14.20 -17.04 16.13
CA GLY A 365 15.61 -17.20 15.73
C GLY A 365 15.97 -16.38 14.48
N LEU A 366 15.21 -15.30 14.22
CA LEU A 366 15.47 -14.37 13.13
C LEU A 366 16.34 -13.20 13.62
N GLU A 367 17.10 -12.60 12.69
CA GLU A 367 17.80 -11.35 12.96
C GLU A 367 16.80 -10.20 13.22
N PRO A 368 17.16 -9.21 14.04
CA PRO A 368 16.33 -8.05 14.26
C PRO A 368 16.03 -7.30 12.96
N ALA A 369 14.75 -7.00 12.71
CA ALA A 369 14.35 -6.11 11.64
C ALA A 369 14.78 -4.67 11.93
N LYS A 370 15.10 -3.92 10.87
CA LYS A 370 15.45 -2.51 10.91
C LYS A 370 14.29 -1.66 10.42
N SER A 371 14.20 -0.43 10.90
CA SER A 371 13.31 0.55 10.31
C SER A 371 13.70 0.81 8.85
N PHE A 372 12.77 0.59 7.92
CA PHE A 372 12.98 0.95 6.52
C PHE A 372 13.01 2.48 6.40
N PRO A 373 14.00 3.07 5.68
CA PRO A 373 14.07 4.52 5.51
C PRO A 373 12.76 5.07 4.92
N PRO A 374 12.02 5.97 5.62
CA PRO A 374 10.71 6.44 5.14
C PRO A 374 10.76 7.08 3.76
N GLU A 375 11.88 7.73 3.40
CA GLU A 375 12.10 8.33 2.07
C GLU A 375 12.17 7.29 0.94
N GLY A 376 12.40 6.03 1.25
CA GLY A 376 12.43 4.91 0.30
C GLY A 376 11.06 4.27 0.03
N ARG A 377 10.03 4.59 0.83
CA ARG A 377 8.67 4.04 0.67
C ARG A 377 7.68 5.07 0.11
N GLY A 378 6.78 4.60 -0.74
CA GLY A 378 5.57 5.33 -1.13
C GLY A 378 4.53 5.37 -0.01
N ALA A 379 3.44 6.09 -0.22
CA ALA A 379 2.27 6.04 0.65
C ALA A 379 1.52 4.70 0.48
N ALA A 380 0.73 4.31 1.49
CA ALA A 380 -0.17 3.18 1.48
C ALA A 380 -1.35 3.46 2.42
N ASP A 381 -2.33 2.58 2.47
CA ASP A 381 -3.55 2.77 3.26
C ASP A 381 -3.31 2.97 4.77
N ILE A 382 -2.25 2.39 5.33
CA ILE A 382 -1.83 2.65 6.71
C ILE A 382 -1.62 4.13 7.01
N SER A 383 -1.23 4.92 6.00
CA SER A 383 -0.99 6.35 6.14
C SER A 383 -2.25 7.13 6.57
N PHE A 384 -3.46 6.63 6.27
CA PHE A 384 -4.71 7.27 6.66
C PHE A 384 -5.04 7.07 8.15
N VAL A 385 -4.52 6.03 8.76
CA VAL A 385 -4.78 5.70 10.17
C VAL A 385 -3.62 6.10 11.09
N ALA A 386 -2.41 6.14 10.58
CA ALA A 386 -1.19 6.46 11.33
C ALA A 386 -1.25 7.78 12.15
N PRO A 387 -1.99 8.83 11.76
CA PRO A 387 -2.16 10.02 12.61
C PRO A 387 -2.95 9.77 13.90
N TYR A 388 -3.61 8.62 14.05
CA TYR A 388 -4.54 8.34 15.14
C TYR A 388 -4.11 7.16 16.02
N VAL A 389 -3.24 6.28 15.53
CA VAL A 389 -2.92 5.00 16.17
C VAL A 389 -1.48 4.60 15.86
N ALA A 390 -0.81 3.92 16.80
CA ALA A 390 0.49 3.32 16.57
C ALA A 390 0.41 2.34 15.39
N SER A 391 1.28 2.54 14.40
CA SER A 391 1.16 1.92 13.10
C SER A 391 2.47 1.29 12.62
N MET A 392 2.38 0.09 12.03
CA MET A 392 3.50 -0.58 11.38
C MET A 392 3.04 -1.26 10.09
N ASP A 393 3.92 -1.28 9.09
CA ASP A 393 3.65 -1.81 7.77
C ASP A 393 4.81 -2.68 7.25
N GLY A 394 4.67 -3.27 6.06
CA GLY A 394 5.67 -4.16 5.49
C GLY A 394 5.68 -5.54 6.15
N LEU A 395 4.53 -5.98 6.66
CA LEU A 395 4.38 -7.26 7.36
C LEU A 395 4.00 -8.42 6.43
N GLY A 396 3.72 -8.13 5.17
CA GLY A 396 3.40 -9.13 4.16
C GLY A 396 4.59 -9.96 3.72
N VAL A 397 4.48 -10.58 2.55
CA VAL A 397 5.47 -11.50 2.00
C VAL A 397 6.66 -10.77 1.37
N ALA A 398 7.80 -11.44 1.33
CA ALA A 398 8.97 -10.95 0.59
C ALA A 398 8.81 -11.31 -0.89
N GLY A 399 8.90 -10.29 -1.73
CA GLY A 399 8.77 -10.42 -3.17
C GLY A 399 9.50 -9.32 -3.91
N THR A 400 9.55 -9.43 -5.22
CA THR A 400 10.12 -8.42 -6.11
C THR A 400 9.19 -8.14 -7.28
N GLY A 401 9.45 -7.05 -8.02
CA GLY A 401 8.74 -6.75 -9.25
C GLY A 401 7.29 -6.29 -9.10
N ALA A 402 6.84 -5.87 -7.90
CA ALA A 402 5.52 -5.26 -7.72
C ALA A 402 5.23 -4.21 -8.80
N HIS A 403 3.99 -4.15 -9.30
CA HIS A 403 3.54 -3.31 -10.41
C HIS A 403 4.16 -3.65 -11.79
N THR A 404 4.83 -4.79 -11.92
CA THR A 404 5.36 -5.28 -13.22
C THR A 404 4.93 -6.72 -13.49
N VAL A 405 5.05 -7.16 -14.74
CA VAL A 405 4.78 -8.56 -15.12
C VAL A 405 5.81 -9.56 -14.56
N GLU A 406 6.82 -9.08 -13.85
CA GLU A 406 7.84 -9.89 -13.17
C GLU A 406 7.54 -10.05 -11.67
N GLU A 407 6.35 -9.65 -11.21
CA GLU A 407 5.97 -9.74 -9.80
C GLU A 407 6.04 -11.18 -9.30
N ASP A 408 6.82 -11.37 -8.23
CA ASP A 408 7.06 -12.67 -7.62
C ASP A 408 7.14 -12.62 -6.10
N MET A 409 7.16 -13.78 -5.47
CA MET A 409 7.48 -13.99 -4.07
C MET A 409 8.16 -15.34 -3.83
N ASP A 410 8.83 -15.48 -2.70
CA ASP A 410 9.35 -16.75 -2.20
C ASP A 410 8.32 -17.44 -1.30
N LEU A 411 8.04 -18.71 -1.53
CA LEU A 411 7.09 -19.51 -0.75
C LEU A 411 7.46 -19.55 0.75
N THR A 412 8.76 -19.60 1.06
CA THR A 412 9.20 -19.63 2.47
C THR A 412 8.86 -18.35 3.20
N SER A 413 8.77 -17.23 2.48
CA SER A 413 8.37 -15.95 3.06
C SER A 413 6.93 -15.93 3.52
N LEU A 414 6.03 -16.68 2.87
CA LEU A 414 4.62 -16.79 3.25
C LEU A 414 4.49 -17.38 4.65
N GLN A 415 5.14 -18.51 4.90
CA GLN A 415 5.15 -19.18 6.19
C GLN A 415 5.80 -18.30 7.27
N GLN A 416 6.99 -17.72 6.99
CA GLN A 416 7.68 -16.86 7.95
C GLN A 416 6.88 -15.61 8.31
N ALA A 417 6.26 -14.96 7.33
CA ALA A 417 5.40 -13.80 7.58
C ALA A 417 4.17 -14.19 8.42
N THR A 418 3.58 -15.36 8.19
CA THR A 418 2.43 -15.86 8.96
C THR A 418 2.84 -16.17 10.41
N GLN A 419 3.95 -16.86 10.63
CA GLN A 419 4.49 -17.15 11.97
C GLN A 419 4.77 -15.87 12.76
N ARG A 420 5.48 -14.92 12.12
CA ARG A 420 5.81 -13.61 12.67
C ARG A 420 4.56 -12.83 13.06
N THR A 421 3.57 -12.79 12.16
CA THR A 421 2.31 -12.09 12.38
C THR A 421 1.48 -12.71 13.48
N ALA A 422 1.35 -14.04 13.51
CA ALA A 422 0.59 -14.72 14.55
C ALA A 422 1.14 -14.43 15.96
N LEU A 423 2.47 -14.52 16.13
CA LEU A 423 3.07 -14.21 17.42
C LEU A 423 2.96 -12.73 17.80
N LEU A 424 3.13 -11.81 16.84
CA LEU A 424 2.98 -10.37 17.07
C LEU A 424 1.55 -10.01 17.47
N VAL A 425 0.54 -10.55 16.77
CA VAL A 425 -0.88 -10.33 17.09
C VAL A 425 -1.22 -10.89 18.47
N ALA A 426 -0.72 -12.08 18.82
CA ALA A 426 -0.91 -12.65 20.16
C ALA A 426 -0.34 -11.74 21.25
N ASP A 427 0.88 -11.22 21.06
CA ASP A 427 1.55 -10.32 22.00
C ASP A 427 0.79 -8.99 22.16
N LEU A 428 0.31 -8.41 21.03
CA LEU A 428 -0.43 -7.16 21.04
C LEU A 428 -1.79 -7.31 21.75
N LEU A 429 -2.52 -8.39 21.48
CA LEU A 429 -3.82 -8.65 22.13
C LEU A 429 -3.68 -8.99 23.62
N ALA A 430 -2.54 -9.51 24.06
CA ALA A 430 -2.24 -9.78 25.46
C ALA A 430 -1.70 -8.57 26.22
N SER A 431 -1.38 -7.45 25.53
CA SER A 431 -0.79 -6.26 26.14
C SER A 431 -1.88 -5.39 26.80
N ASP A 432 -1.44 -4.61 27.79
CA ASP A 432 -2.25 -3.52 28.35
C ASP A 432 -2.03 -2.27 27.51
N PRO A 433 -3.08 -1.72 26.84
CA PRO A 433 -2.90 -0.57 25.95
C PRO A 433 -2.49 0.72 26.66
N GLU A 434 -2.59 0.79 28.01
CA GLU A 434 -2.19 1.95 28.80
C GLU A 434 -0.68 1.95 29.16
N LYS A 435 0.08 0.95 28.72
CA LYS A 435 1.54 0.79 28.97
C LYS A 435 2.30 0.70 27.65
#